data_ae1802b9e7af554f1e22f400744b1b38
#
_entry.id   ae1802b9e7af554f1e22f400744b1b38
#
_cell.length_a   1.000
_cell.length_b   1.000
_cell.length_c   1.000
_cell.angle_alpha   90.00
_cell.angle_beta   90.00
_cell.angle_gamma   90.00
#
_symmetry.space_group_name_H-M   'P 1'
#
loop_
_entity.id
_entity.type
_entity.pdbx_description
1 polymer ?
#
loop_
_entity_poly.entity_id
_entity_poly.type
_entity_poly.pdbx_seq_one_letter_code
_entity_poly.pdbx_strand_id
1 'polypeptide(L)'
;MAKTLNDSKFFEGGPLALDADLAALPEGPEHIWPKLLVDMLDVARAALLDAGAKDERAREIAIIVLRALARYHGGRSAYLPTGDTLDDALKHYRIFKESGKTSVRELSEKYGMTEVHIYRIVARQRKLVRARAQVAATQVPQSAS
;
A
#
# COMPACT_ATOMS: atom_id res chain seq x y z
N MET A 1 -4.11 -5.37 -19.76
CA MET A 1 -4.28 -6.50 -18.83
C MET A 1 -3.66 -6.14 -17.50
N ALA A 2 -4.47 -5.95 -16.49
CA ALA A 2 -4.00 -5.74 -15.12
C ALA A 2 -3.38 -7.05 -14.63
N LYS A 3 -2.06 -7.10 -14.40
CA LYS A 3 -1.43 -8.16 -13.63
C LYS A 3 -1.97 -8.03 -12.21
N THR A 4 -2.79 -8.96 -11.81
CA THR A 4 -3.26 -9.06 -10.43
C THR A 4 -2.07 -9.27 -9.51
N LEU A 5 -2.00 -8.51 -8.43
CA LEU A 5 -1.00 -8.60 -7.34
C LEU A 5 -0.95 -9.99 -6.67
N ASN A 6 -1.77 -10.92 -7.11
CA ASN A 6 -1.86 -12.27 -6.59
C ASN A 6 -1.08 -13.32 -7.42
N ASP A 7 -0.17 -12.85 -8.27
CA ASP A 7 0.74 -13.76 -8.95
C ASP A 7 1.80 -14.19 -7.92
N SER A 8 1.64 -15.40 -7.38
CA SER A 8 2.47 -16.00 -6.32
C SER A 8 3.98 -15.97 -6.62
N LYS A 9 4.36 -15.77 -7.88
CA LYS A 9 5.75 -15.59 -8.32
C LYS A 9 6.43 -14.33 -7.78
N PHE A 10 5.69 -13.36 -7.26
CA PHE A 10 6.28 -12.16 -6.64
C PHE A 10 6.83 -12.43 -5.23
N PHE A 11 6.37 -13.51 -4.59
CA PHE A 11 6.71 -13.86 -3.21
C PHE A 11 7.28 -15.28 -3.07
N GLU A 12 7.89 -15.83 -4.13
CA GLU A 12 8.66 -17.07 -4.00
C GLU A 12 9.85 -16.84 -3.06
N GLY A 13 9.71 -17.31 -1.85
CA GLY A 13 10.74 -17.17 -0.82
C GLY A 13 10.20 -17.10 0.60
N GLY A 14 8.89 -17.32 0.81
CA GLY A 14 8.28 -17.28 2.15
C GLY A 14 8.21 -15.87 2.76
N PRO A 15 7.59 -15.72 3.93
CA PRO A 15 7.40 -14.42 4.54
C PRO A 15 8.74 -13.79 4.92
N LEU A 16 9.17 -12.78 4.14
CA LEU A 16 10.36 -11.97 4.37
C LEU A 16 11.71 -12.73 4.27
N ALA A 17 11.77 -13.83 3.52
CA ALA A 17 13.05 -14.40 3.14
C ALA A 17 13.71 -13.50 2.09
N LEU A 18 14.76 -12.81 2.47
CA LEU A 18 15.66 -12.15 1.54
C LEU A 18 16.47 -13.22 0.80
N ASP A 19 16.53 -13.06 -0.51
CA ASP A 19 17.55 -13.72 -1.30
C ASP A 19 18.92 -13.44 -0.67
N ALA A 20 19.73 -14.47 -0.45
CA ALA A 20 21.07 -14.31 0.13
C ALA A 20 21.91 -13.29 -0.66
N ASP A 21 21.67 -13.20 -1.97
CA ASP A 21 22.33 -12.23 -2.85
C ASP A 21 21.92 -10.78 -2.56
N LEU A 22 20.70 -10.54 -2.10
CA LEU A 22 20.22 -9.21 -1.69
C LEU A 22 20.79 -8.80 -0.33
N ALA A 23 21.00 -9.75 0.59
CA ALA A 23 21.63 -9.48 1.87
C ALA A 23 23.12 -9.16 1.70
N ALA A 24 23.74 -9.68 0.64
CA ALA A 24 25.14 -9.46 0.31
C ALA A 24 25.41 -8.21 -0.55
N LEU A 25 24.36 -7.44 -0.92
CA LEU A 25 24.56 -6.18 -1.66
C LEU A 25 25.40 -5.22 -0.83
N PRO A 26 26.53 -4.73 -1.38
CA PRO A 26 27.36 -3.77 -0.68
C PRO A 26 26.57 -2.49 -0.37
N GLU A 27 26.88 -1.87 0.74
CA GLU A 27 26.39 -0.52 1.04
C GLU A 27 26.85 0.43 -0.07
N GLY A 28 25.91 1.15 -0.70
CA GLY A 28 26.24 2.09 -1.75
C GLY A 28 26.16 1.53 -3.19
N PRO A 29 24.99 1.02 -3.63
CA PRO A 29 24.80 0.57 -5.00
C PRO A 29 24.69 1.70 -6.03
N GLU A 30 24.96 2.93 -5.64
CA GLU A 30 24.71 4.17 -6.41
C GLU A 30 25.32 4.17 -7.81
N HIS A 31 26.42 3.45 -8.02
CA HIS A 31 27.07 3.32 -9.32
C HIS A 31 26.47 2.23 -10.20
N ILE A 32 25.69 1.29 -9.63
CA ILE A 32 25.09 0.15 -10.34
C ILE A 32 23.59 0.38 -10.56
N TRP A 33 22.94 1.05 -9.63
CA TRP A 33 21.49 1.25 -9.68
C TRP A 33 21.15 2.60 -10.34
N PRO A 34 20.08 2.65 -11.15
CA PRO A 34 19.54 3.91 -11.60
C PRO A 34 19.23 4.83 -10.41
N LYS A 35 19.59 6.09 -10.51
CA LYS A 35 19.38 7.09 -9.44
C LYS A 35 17.97 7.05 -8.85
N LEU A 36 16.95 6.89 -9.70
CA LEU A 36 15.57 6.81 -9.24
C LEU A 36 15.33 5.67 -8.23
N LEU A 37 15.94 4.50 -8.44
CA LEU A 37 15.78 3.38 -7.51
C LEU A 37 16.50 3.63 -6.18
N VAL A 38 17.63 4.31 -6.20
CA VAL A 38 18.35 4.72 -4.99
C VAL A 38 17.52 5.73 -4.20
N ASP A 39 17.02 6.77 -4.86
CA ASP A 39 16.16 7.79 -4.24
C ASP A 39 14.91 7.17 -3.61
N MET A 40 14.27 6.22 -4.32
CA MET A 40 13.10 5.49 -3.80
C MET A 40 13.44 4.60 -2.61
N LEU A 41 14.62 3.98 -2.61
CA LEU A 41 15.10 3.17 -1.49
C LEU A 41 15.27 4.03 -0.23
N ASP A 42 15.93 5.18 -0.37
CA ASP A 42 16.18 6.10 0.73
C ASP A 42 14.87 6.64 1.32
N VAL A 43 13.93 7.04 0.47
CA VAL A 43 12.59 7.50 0.90
C VAL A 43 11.84 6.40 1.64
N ALA A 44 11.83 5.17 1.11
CA ALA A 44 11.14 4.05 1.75
C ALA A 44 11.79 3.67 3.09
N ARG A 45 13.13 3.65 3.16
CA ARG A 45 13.88 3.41 4.39
C ARG A 45 13.57 4.47 5.45
N ALA A 46 13.62 5.75 5.08
CA ALA A 46 13.31 6.85 6.00
C ALA A 46 11.89 6.73 6.57
N ALA A 47 10.90 6.46 5.72
CA ALA A 47 9.51 6.27 6.16
C ALA A 47 9.34 5.08 7.12
N LEU A 48 10.08 3.99 6.93
CA LEU A 48 10.06 2.83 7.81
C LEU A 48 10.73 3.12 9.16
N LEU A 49 11.82 3.89 9.17
CA LEU A 49 12.49 4.34 10.39
C LEU A 49 11.55 5.25 11.22
N ASP A 50 10.88 6.20 10.58
CA ASP A 50 9.88 7.07 11.20
C ASP A 50 8.70 6.27 11.76
N ALA A 51 8.34 5.16 11.12
CA ALA A 51 7.34 4.21 11.61
C ALA A 51 7.83 3.30 12.76
N GLY A 52 9.09 3.44 13.20
CA GLY A 52 9.67 2.71 14.32
C GLY A 52 10.37 1.39 13.95
N ALA A 53 10.64 1.14 12.69
CA ALA A 53 11.43 -0.03 12.28
C ALA A 53 12.91 0.15 12.66
N LYS A 54 13.61 -0.94 13.00
CA LYS A 54 15.06 -0.93 13.14
C LYS A 54 15.73 -0.73 11.79
N ASP A 55 16.90 -0.10 11.75
CA ASP A 55 17.56 0.30 10.50
C ASP A 55 17.80 -0.85 9.53
N GLU A 56 18.37 -1.96 9.99
CA GLU A 56 18.57 -3.15 9.16
C GLU A 56 17.26 -3.67 8.58
N ARG A 57 16.21 -3.72 9.41
CA ARG A 57 14.89 -4.19 8.99
C ARG A 57 14.20 -3.23 8.02
N ALA A 58 14.36 -1.92 8.23
CA ALA A 58 13.85 -0.88 7.34
C ALA A 58 14.46 -1.02 5.94
N ARG A 59 15.79 -1.23 5.87
CA ARG A 59 16.50 -1.45 4.61
C ARG A 59 16.00 -2.70 3.88
N GLU A 60 15.90 -3.82 4.59
CA GLU A 60 15.40 -5.09 4.03
C GLU A 60 14.00 -4.94 3.42
N ILE A 61 13.06 -4.40 4.19
CA ILE A 61 11.68 -4.21 3.74
C ILE A 61 11.63 -3.27 2.54
N ALA A 62 12.38 -2.17 2.58
CA ALA A 62 12.45 -1.22 1.47
C ALA A 62 12.94 -1.88 0.17
N ILE A 63 13.97 -2.70 0.24
CA ILE A 63 14.50 -3.45 -0.92
C ILE A 63 13.46 -4.43 -1.47
N ILE A 64 12.78 -5.19 -0.61
CA ILE A 64 11.74 -6.16 -1.02
C ILE A 64 10.62 -5.44 -1.77
N VAL A 65 10.11 -4.35 -1.19
CA VAL A 65 9.03 -3.56 -1.80
C VAL A 65 9.48 -2.95 -3.12
N LEU A 66 10.65 -2.36 -3.16
CA LEU A 66 11.19 -1.73 -4.37
C LEU A 66 11.41 -2.74 -5.50
N ARG A 67 11.94 -3.94 -5.16
CA ARG A 67 12.10 -5.04 -6.12
C ARG A 67 10.75 -5.48 -6.70
N ALA A 68 9.73 -5.62 -5.87
CA ALA A 68 8.38 -5.96 -6.33
C ALA A 68 7.80 -4.89 -7.27
N LEU A 69 7.94 -3.61 -6.91
CA LEU A 69 7.51 -2.49 -7.75
C LEU A 69 8.27 -2.44 -9.07
N ALA A 70 9.58 -2.61 -9.05
CA ALA A 70 10.41 -2.63 -10.26
C ALA A 70 10.03 -3.79 -11.20
N ARG A 71 9.73 -4.97 -10.66
CA ARG A 71 9.25 -6.10 -11.47
C ARG A 71 7.86 -5.86 -12.05
N TYR A 72 6.97 -5.25 -11.27
CA TYR A 72 5.61 -4.96 -11.71
C TYR A 72 5.56 -3.89 -12.79
N HIS A 73 6.31 -2.80 -12.60
CA HIS A 73 6.32 -1.66 -13.51
C HIS A 73 7.42 -1.74 -14.58
N GLY A 74 8.36 -2.68 -14.49
CA GLY A 74 9.59 -2.73 -15.25
C GLY A 74 9.48 -2.27 -16.71
N GLY A 75 10.17 -1.18 -17.04
CA GLY A 75 10.19 -0.56 -18.36
C GLY A 75 8.94 0.23 -18.75
N ARG A 76 7.94 0.34 -17.88
CA ARG A 76 6.71 1.10 -18.15
C ARG A 76 6.74 2.43 -17.39
N SER A 77 6.33 3.50 -18.06
CA SER A 77 6.07 4.77 -17.36
C SER A 77 4.87 4.57 -16.41
N ALA A 78 5.09 4.79 -15.11
CA ALA A 78 4.06 4.78 -14.10
C ALA A 78 3.90 6.20 -13.53
N TYR A 79 2.68 6.71 -13.57
CA TYR A 79 2.36 7.95 -12.86
C TYR A 79 2.03 7.60 -11.41
N LEU A 80 2.82 8.16 -10.48
CA LEU A 80 2.51 8.12 -9.07
C LEU A 80 1.66 9.35 -8.71
N PRO A 81 0.40 9.18 -8.30
CA PRO A 81 -0.39 10.28 -7.76
C PRO A 81 0.32 10.92 -6.56
N THR A 82 0.07 12.19 -6.32
CA THR A 82 0.59 12.87 -5.12
C THR A 82 0.10 12.16 -3.85
N GLY A 83 0.90 12.19 -2.79
CA GLY A 83 0.60 11.56 -1.51
C GLY A 83 -0.76 11.99 -0.93
N ASP A 84 -1.18 13.22 -1.20
CA ASP A 84 -2.46 13.77 -0.76
C ASP A 84 -3.67 12.88 -1.14
N THR A 85 -3.65 12.30 -2.32
CA THR A 85 -4.73 11.39 -2.78
C THR A 85 -4.82 10.13 -1.92
N LEU A 86 -3.68 9.57 -1.52
CA LEU A 86 -3.63 8.42 -0.63
C LEU A 86 -4.04 8.80 0.79
N ASP A 87 -3.56 9.93 1.29
CA ASP A 87 -3.88 10.43 2.63
C ASP A 87 -5.38 10.73 2.75
N ASP A 88 -5.99 11.33 1.74
CA ASP A 88 -7.45 11.53 1.67
C ASP A 88 -8.22 10.19 1.65
N ALA A 89 -7.76 9.22 0.90
CA ALA A 89 -8.38 7.90 0.87
C ALA A 89 -8.30 7.21 2.24
N LEU A 90 -7.16 7.28 2.94
CA LEU A 90 -6.97 6.76 4.29
C LEU A 90 -7.84 7.49 5.31
N LYS A 91 -7.93 8.82 5.21
CA LYS A 91 -8.80 9.65 6.04
C LYS A 91 -10.27 9.28 5.87
N HIS A 92 -10.74 9.13 4.63
CA HIS A 92 -12.10 8.69 4.33
C HIS A 92 -12.41 7.30 4.90
N TYR A 93 -11.46 6.38 4.81
CA TYR A 93 -11.61 5.06 5.38
C TYR A 93 -11.66 5.08 6.92
N ARG A 94 -10.86 5.91 7.58
CA ARG A 94 -10.93 6.11 9.05
C ARG A 94 -12.28 6.66 9.47
N ILE A 95 -12.79 7.69 8.79
CA ILE A 95 -14.13 8.25 9.04
C ILE A 95 -15.19 7.16 8.91
N PHE A 96 -15.12 6.34 7.88
CA PHE A 96 -16.04 5.22 7.69
C PHE A 96 -15.98 4.21 8.85
N LYS A 97 -14.79 3.81 9.29
CA LYS A 97 -14.63 2.91 10.45
C LYS A 97 -15.20 3.49 11.73
N GLU A 98 -14.95 4.77 11.97
CA GLU A 98 -15.43 5.46 13.18
C GLU A 98 -16.94 5.70 13.15
N SER A 99 -17.55 5.85 11.98
CA SER A 99 -18.99 6.10 11.82
C SER A 99 -19.89 4.98 12.37
N GLY A 100 -19.34 3.80 12.62
CA GLY A 100 -20.05 2.70 13.29
C GLY A 100 -20.19 2.88 14.81
N LYS A 101 -19.40 3.79 15.41
CA LYS A 101 -19.32 3.98 16.86
C LYS A 101 -19.50 5.43 17.30
N THR A 102 -19.33 6.38 16.41
CA THR A 102 -19.28 7.81 16.65
C THR A 102 -20.36 8.50 15.84
N SER A 103 -21.02 9.50 16.41
CA SER A 103 -22.06 10.28 15.71
C SER A 103 -21.45 11.11 14.60
N VAL A 104 -22.26 11.41 13.57
CA VAL A 104 -21.86 12.25 12.44
C VAL A 104 -21.41 13.63 12.88
N ARG A 105 -22.07 14.18 13.90
CA ARG A 105 -21.71 15.48 14.49
C ARG A 105 -20.32 15.47 15.09
N GLU A 106 -19.99 14.47 15.90
CA GLU A 106 -18.67 14.33 16.51
C GLU A 106 -17.58 14.11 15.45
N LEU A 107 -17.88 13.35 14.39
CA LEU A 107 -16.98 13.19 13.25
C LEU A 107 -16.77 14.50 12.49
N SER A 108 -17.84 15.27 12.30
CA SER A 108 -17.79 16.60 11.70
C SER A 108 -16.84 17.53 12.46
N GLU A 109 -16.98 17.59 13.79
CA GLU A 109 -16.13 18.38 14.65
C GLU A 109 -14.67 17.87 14.64
N LYS A 110 -14.46 16.57 14.78
CA LYS A 110 -13.13 15.93 14.82
C LYS A 110 -12.33 16.15 13.55
N TYR A 111 -12.97 16.02 12.38
CA TYR A 111 -12.30 16.10 11.08
C TYR A 111 -12.41 17.49 10.41
N GLY A 112 -13.10 18.45 11.03
CA GLY A 112 -13.29 19.79 10.48
C GLY A 112 -14.08 19.80 9.16
N MET A 113 -15.03 18.89 9.02
CA MET A 113 -15.85 18.72 7.81
C MET A 113 -17.33 18.95 8.13
N THR A 114 -18.13 19.32 7.13
CA THR A 114 -19.57 19.40 7.31
C THR A 114 -20.21 18.02 7.50
N GLU A 115 -21.30 17.93 8.24
CA GLU A 115 -22.03 16.68 8.43
C GLU A 115 -22.44 16.04 7.09
N VAL A 116 -22.86 16.86 6.13
CA VAL A 116 -23.22 16.42 4.77
C VAL A 116 -22.02 15.77 4.07
N HIS A 117 -20.84 16.32 4.25
CA HIS A 117 -19.61 15.74 3.69
C HIS A 117 -19.30 14.40 4.35
N ILE A 118 -19.41 14.29 5.67
CA ILE A 118 -19.25 13.03 6.39
C ILE A 118 -20.22 11.96 5.89
N TYR A 119 -21.52 12.31 5.71
CA TYR A 119 -22.52 11.38 5.14
C TYR A 119 -22.13 10.87 3.75
N ARG A 120 -21.64 11.75 2.88
CA ARG A 120 -21.18 11.38 1.52
C ARG A 120 -20.00 10.44 1.56
N ILE A 121 -19.02 10.70 2.42
CA ILE A 121 -17.85 9.83 2.62
C ILE A 121 -18.28 8.44 3.07
N VAL A 122 -19.11 8.35 4.10
CA VAL A 122 -19.59 7.08 4.65
C VAL A 122 -20.41 6.29 3.60
N ALA A 123 -21.30 6.96 2.86
CA ALA A 123 -22.09 6.33 1.81
C ALA A 123 -21.20 5.77 0.69
N ARG A 124 -20.19 6.53 0.25
CA ARG A 124 -19.24 6.11 -0.78
C ARG A 124 -18.40 4.91 -0.31
N GLN A 125 -17.87 4.95 0.90
CA GLN A 125 -17.09 3.85 1.47
C GLN A 125 -17.93 2.58 1.64
N ARG A 126 -19.17 2.71 2.07
CA ARG A 126 -20.12 1.58 2.18
C ARG A 126 -20.38 0.91 0.82
N LYS A 127 -20.51 1.71 -0.24
CA LYS A 127 -20.65 1.21 -1.62
C LYS A 127 -19.40 0.46 -2.06
N LEU A 128 -18.20 0.97 -1.77
CA LEU A 128 -16.92 0.32 -2.11
C LEU A 128 -16.74 -1.02 -1.38
N VAL A 129 -17.09 -1.08 -0.10
CA VAL A 129 -17.02 -2.33 0.69
C VAL A 129 -17.97 -3.38 0.11
N ARG A 130 -19.19 -3.00 -0.24
CA ARG A 130 -20.16 -3.92 -0.89
C ARG A 130 -19.66 -4.43 -2.24
N ALA A 131 -19.10 -3.56 -3.06
CA ALA A 131 -18.54 -3.95 -4.36
C ALA A 131 -17.39 -4.95 -4.22
N ARG A 132 -16.48 -4.74 -3.25
CA ARG A 132 -15.39 -5.69 -2.95
C ARG A 132 -15.92 -7.04 -2.47
N ALA A 133 -16.92 -7.06 -1.61
CA ALA A 133 -17.52 -8.29 -1.13
C ALA A 133 -18.19 -9.10 -2.27
N GLN A 134 -18.82 -8.43 -3.23
CA GLN A 134 -19.40 -9.08 -4.42
C GLN A 134 -18.32 -9.69 -5.32
N VAL A 135 -17.22 -8.98 -5.56
CA VAL A 135 -16.10 -9.51 -6.36
C VAL A 135 -15.49 -10.72 -5.68
N ALA A 136 -15.27 -10.68 -4.36
CA ALA A 136 -14.73 -11.79 -3.60
C ALA A 136 -15.67 -13.03 -3.65
N ALA A 137 -16.99 -12.84 -3.56
CA ALA A 137 -17.97 -13.91 -3.67
C ALA A 137 -18.01 -14.57 -5.05
N THR A 138 -17.70 -13.81 -6.12
CA THR A 138 -17.66 -14.31 -7.49
C THR A 138 -16.38 -15.07 -7.81
N GLN A 139 -15.31 -14.86 -7.03
CA GLN A 139 -13.99 -15.48 -7.23
C GLN A 139 -13.77 -16.76 -6.42
N VAL A 140 -14.77 -17.24 -5.66
CA VAL A 140 -14.67 -18.55 -5.02
C VAL A 140 -14.78 -19.62 -6.12
N PRO A 141 -13.71 -20.38 -6.42
CA PRO A 141 -13.80 -21.47 -7.37
C PRO A 141 -14.77 -22.51 -6.79
N GLN A 142 -15.76 -22.90 -7.58
CA GLN A 142 -16.53 -24.11 -7.33
C GLN A 142 -15.61 -25.33 -7.49
N SER A 143 -14.79 -25.60 -6.50
CA SER A 143 -14.07 -26.85 -6.36
C SER A 143 -14.77 -27.69 -5.29
N ALA A 144 -15.86 -28.31 -5.66
CA ALA A 144 -16.43 -29.41 -4.91
C ALA A 144 -17.24 -30.28 -5.86
N SER A 145 -16.59 -31.29 -6.41
CA SER A 145 -17.19 -32.59 -6.71
C SER A 145 -16.08 -33.58 -6.89
#